data_0fd863ef83098ffc6ba67ef372080ba6
#
_entry.id   0fd863ef83098ffc6ba67ef372080ba6
#
_cell.length_a   1.000
_cell.length_b   1.000
_cell.length_c   1.000
_cell.angle_alpha   90.00
_cell.angle_beta   90.00
_cell.angle_gamma   90.00
#
_symmetry.space_group_name_H-M   'P 1'
#
loop_
_entity.id
_entity.type
_entity.pdbx_description
1 polymer ?
#
loop_
_entity_poly.entity_id
_entity_poly.type
_entity_poly.pdbx_seq_one_letter_code
_entity_poly.pdbx_strand_id
1 'polypeptide(L)'
;MLCRFEDRIAKQALELTSFSHGIIVGSPEQLQPAFDQISAAQQEGCWVALLLDYELGEWLEPAAFSGAMEMVAAYAEKESDKPRMTALVYKQARYVPVWEQAVAASPITLDARPLVQKSQYLENIDAVRAGIGRGDFYQINYTFPIQIRTDAAPCELYRALAARHPSAHGAYIEDGQRTILSFSPELFMSRSGSTLTVRPMKGTAPRHADPVLDQQSAQELLHSE
;
A
#
# COMPACT_ATOMS: atom_id res chain seq x y z
N MET A 1 16.06 5.30 -11.07
CA MET A 1 14.97 4.93 -10.17
C MET A 1 14.03 6.10 -10.07
N LEU A 2 12.76 5.88 -10.32
CA LEU A 2 11.70 6.88 -10.22
C LEU A 2 10.89 6.61 -8.94
N CYS A 3 10.63 7.66 -8.18
CA CYS A 3 9.76 7.58 -7.00
C CYS A 3 8.80 8.75 -7.04
N ARG A 4 7.50 8.45 -7.08
CA ARG A 4 6.46 9.43 -7.29
C ARG A 4 5.25 9.10 -6.41
N PHE A 5 4.78 10.10 -5.67
CA PHE A 5 3.57 10.03 -4.85
C PHE A 5 2.53 10.97 -5.44
N GLU A 6 1.33 10.47 -5.73
CA GLU A 6 0.26 11.24 -6.36
C GLU A 6 -0.94 11.42 -5.43
N ASP A 7 -1.32 12.69 -5.22
CA ASP A 7 -2.65 13.06 -4.75
C ASP A 7 -3.50 13.45 -5.97
N ARG A 8 -4.30 12.50 -6.45
CA ARG A 8 -5.16 12.73 -7.63
C ARG A 8 -6.40 13.55 -7.31
N ILE A 9 -6.76 13.66 -6.05
CA ILE A 9 -7.84 14.52 -5.59
C ILE A 9 -7.37 15.98 -5.64
N ALA A 10 -6.18 16.28 -5.13
CA ALA A 10 -5.54 17.60 -5.21
C ALA A 10 -4.88 17.87 -6.57
N LYS A 11 -4.82 16.88 -7.47
CA LYS A 11 -4.17 16.95 -8.79
C LYS A 11 -2.70 17.34 -8.74
N GLN A 12 -2.00 16.89 -7.71
CA GLN A 12 -0.60 17.19 -7.48
C GLN A 12 0.18 15.91 -7.17
N ALA A 13 1.44 15.87 -7.57
CA ALA A 13 2.35 14.79 -7.25
C ALA A 13 3.65 15.32 -6.68
N LEU A 14 4.23 14.56 -5.75
CA LEU A 14 5.60 14.74 -5.25
C LEU A 14 6.50 13.73 -5.96
N GLU A 15 7.49 14.22 -6.71
CA GLU A 15 8.46 13.40 -7.40
C GLU A 15 9.83 13.55 -6.74
N LEU A 16 10.40 12.43 -6.30
CA LEU A 16 11.75 12.38 -5.74
C LEU A 16 12.75 12.18 -6.88
N THR A 17 13.77 13.02 -6.93
CA THR A 17 14.77 13.04 -8.00
C THR A 17 16.20 13.03 -7.46
N SER A 18 17.16 12.80 -8.33
CA SER A 18 18.57 12.69 -7.94
C SER A 18 18.78 11.57 -6.91
N PHE A 19 18.40 10.34 -7.30
CA PHE A 19 18.62 9.14 -6.48
C PHE A 19 20.09 9.09 -6.02
N SER A 20 20.31 8.86 -4.73
CA SER A 20 21.63 8.74 -4.11
C SER A 20 22.02 7.28 -3.90
N HIS A 21 21.28 6.58 -3.05
CA HIS A 21 21.52 5.19 -2.71
C HIS A 21 20.28 4.53 -2.11
N GLY A 22 20.32 3.21 -2.00
CA GLY A 22 19.32 2.40 -1.29
C GLY A 22 19.89 1.86 0.01
N ILE A 23 19.06 1.82 1.06
CA ILE A 23 19.33 1.13 2.33
C ILE A 23 18.41 -0.08 2.34
N ILE A 24 19.00 -1.27 2.41
CA ILE A 24 18.28 -2.54 2.27
C ILE A 24 18.44 -3.34 3.57
N VAL A 25 17.34 -3.85 4.11
CA VAL A 25 17.29 -4.58 5.36
C VAL A 25 16.77 -5.99 5.12
N GLY A 26 17.65 -6.97 5.23
CA GLY A 26 17.36 -8.40 5.06
C GLY A 26 17.32 -9.18 6.38
N SER A 27 17.67 -8.57 7.52
CA SER A 27 17.61 -9.22 8.84
C SER A 27 17.26 -8.24 9.96
N PRO A 28 16.72 -8.73 11.10
CA PRO A 28 16.30 -7.87 12.23
C PRO A 28 17.45 -7.01 12.78
N GLU A 29 18.68 -7.52 12.80
CA GLU A 29 19.85 -6.82 13.35
C GLU A 29 20.23 -5.58 12.55
N GLN A 30 19.80 -5.53 11.28
CA GLN A 30 20.06 -4.40 10.39
C GLN A 30 19.06 -3.25 10.57
N LEU A 31 17.94 -3.44 11.29
CA LEU A 31 16.88 -2.44 11.42
C LEU A 31 17.38 -1.14 12.07
N GLN A 32 17.99 -1.23 13.25
CA GLN A 32 18.45 -0.02 13.95
C GLN A 32 19.55 0.73 13.15
N PRO A 33 20.58 0.03 12.62
CA PRO A 33 21.55 0.70 11.73
C PRO A 33 20.92 1.36 10.50
N ALA A 34 19.88 0.79 9.94
CA ALA A 34 19.18 1.37 8.80
C ALA A 34 18.39 2.64 9.19
N PHE A 35 17.71 2.64 10.34
CA PHE A 35 17.04 3.85 10.85
C PHE A 35 18.04 4.97 11.17
N ASP A 36 19.23 4.65 11.69
CA ASP A 36 20.29 5.61 11.93
C ASP A 36 20.79 6.24 10.62
N GLN A 37 20.97 5.42 9.55
CA GLN A 37 21.34 5.91 8.22
C GLN A 37 20.23 6.78 7.60
N ILE A 38 18.95 6.39 7.74
CA ILE A 38 17.82 7.21 7.27
C ILE A 38 17.82 8.55 7.99
N SER A 39 18.01 8.56 9.30
CA SER A 39 18.05 9.78 10.12
C SER A 39 19.20 10.70 9.71
N ALA A 40 20.38 10.14 9.45
CA ALA A 40 21.54 10.89 8.96
C ALA A 40 21.25 11.52 7.58
N ALA A 41 20.69 10.74 6.64
CA ALA A 41 20.33 11.26 5.32
C ALA A 41 19.30 12.40 5.40
N GLN A 42 18.31 12.30 6.30
CA GLN A 42 17.32 13.35 6.51
C GLN A 42 17.96 14.62 7.13
N GLN A 43 18.92 14.47 8.04
CA GLN A 43 19.68 15.60 8.60
C GLN A 43 20.52 16.32 7.55
N GLU A 44 20.99 15.60 6.54
CA GLU A 44 21.67 16.16 5.36
C GLU A 44 20.71 16.80 4.34
N GLY A 45 19.41 16.83 4.64
CA GLY A 45 18.39 17.42 3.77
C GLY A 45 17.91 16.50 2.64
N CYS A 46 18.23 15.20 2.69
CA CYS A 46 17.75 14.23 1.73
C CYS A 46 16.29 13.84 1.99
N TRP A 47 15.63 13.38 0.94
CA TRP A 47 14.31 12.78 0.95
C TRP A 47 14.43 11.27 0.95
N VAL A 48 13.56 10.59 1.69
CA VAL A 48 13.58 9.14 1.79
C VAL A 48 12.20 8.57 1.47
N ALA A 49 12.14 7.70 0.47
CA ALA A 49 10.98 6.84 0.25
C ALA A 49 11.21 5.52 0.98
N LEU A 50 10.33 5.19 1.93
CA LEU A 50 10.43 4.01 2.76
C LEU A 50 9.42 2.96 2.31
N LEU A 51 9.90 1.78 1.96
CA LEU A 51 9.12 0.61 1.58
C LEU A 51 9.22 -0.42 2.71
N LEU A 52 8.07 -0.77 3.27
CA LEU A 52 7.95 -1.76 4.35
C LEU A 52 7.10 -2.90 3.81
N ASP A 53 7.69 -4.08 3.69
CA ASP A 53 6.93 -5.27 3.35
C ASP A 53 6.15 -5.77 4.58
N TYR A 54 5.00 -6.42 4.37
CA TYR A 54 4.10 -6.85 5.45
C TYR A 54 4.80 -7.75 6.46
N GLU A 55 5.69 -8.60 5.99
CA GLU A 55 6.46 -9.56 6.78
C GLU A 55 7.48 -8.91 7.75
N LEU A 56 7.74 -7.60 7.59
CA LEU A 56 8.53 -6.85 8.57
C LEU A 56 7.90 -6.91 9.97
N GLY A 57 6.56 -7.02 10.04
CA GLY A 57 5.83 -7.17 11.29
C GLY A 57 6.30 -8.34 12.14
N GLU A 58 6.76 -9.44 11.54
CA GLU A 58 7.31 -10.60 12.28
C GLU A 58 8.57 -10.25 13.08
N TRP A 59 9.36 -9.29 12.62
CA TRP A 59 10.55 -8.83 13.35
C TRP A 59 10.23 -7.79 14.42
N LEU A 60 9.21 -6.95 14.17
CA LEU A 60 8.83 -5.89 15.09
C LEU A 60 7.96 -6.40 16.24
N GLU A 61 7.07 -7.35 15.95
CA GLU A 61 6.09 -7.90 16.89
C GLU A 61 6.05 -9.44 16.83
N PRO A 62 7.15 -10.13 17.14
CA PRO A 62 7.24 -11.59 16.98
C PRO A 62 6.18 -12.36 17.79
N ALA A 63 5.72 -11.79 18.91
CA ALA A 63 4.68 -12.40 19.73
C ALA A 63 3.32 -12.48 19.01
N ALA A 64 3.02 -11.53 18.11
CA ALA A 64 1.78 -11.52 17.33
C ALA A 64 1.76 -12.64 16.26
N PHE A 65 2.93 -13.13 15.86
CA PHE A 65 3.08 -14.13 14.80
C PHE A 65 3.34 -15.55 15.29
N SER A 66 3.61 -15.74 16.58
CA SER A 66 3.97 -17.06 17.17
C SER A 66 2.89 -18.14 17.04
N GLY A 67 1.63 -17.78 16.77
CA GLY A 67 0.52 -18.71 16.53
C GLY A 67 0.11 -18.87 15.06
N ALA A 68 0.63 -18.03 14.16
CA ALA A 68 0.22 -18.00 12.76
C ALA A 68 1.20 -18.73 11.81
N MET A 69 2.33 -19.19 12.31
CA MET A 69 3.45 -19.71 11.49
C MET A 69 3.10 -20.94 10.62
N GLU A 70 2.14 -21.77 11.01
CA GLU A 70 1.79 -22.95 10.20
C GLU A 70 0.99 -22.59 8.92
N MET A 71 0.21 -21.51 8.93
CA MET A 71 -0.57 -21.08 7.76
C MET A 71 0.23 -20.21 6.78
N VAL A 72 1.18 -19.43 7.28
CA VAL A 72 1.99 -18.52 6.48
C VAL A 72 3.16 -19.24 5.81
N ALA A 73 3.68 -20.31 6.42
CA ALA A 73 4.83 -21.09 5.92
C ALA A 73 4.62 -21.64 4.49
N ALA A 74 3.40 -22.01 4.12
CA ALA A 74 3.09 -22.51 2.77
C ALA A 74 3.27 -21.44 1.66
N TYR A 75 3.21 -20.15 2.00
CA TYR A 75 3.46 -19.03 1.10
C TYR A 75 4.84 -18.41 1.26
N ALA A 76 5.45 -18.56 2.44
CA ALA A 76 6.72 -17.93 2.82
C ALA A 76 7.97 -18.68 2.33
N GLU A 77 7.89 -19.95 1.97
CA GLU A 77 9.07 -20.75 1.54
C GLU A 77 9.80 -20.24 0.29
N LYS A 78 9.21 -19.30 -0.45
CA LYS A 78 9.83 -18.65 -1.63
C LYS A 78 10.32 -17.22 -1.39
N GLU A 79 10.09 -16.64 -0.23
CA GLU A 79 10.33 -15.21 0.02
C GLU A 79 11.38 -14.92 1.12
N SER A 80 12.04 -15.93 1.68
CA SER A 80 13.00 -15.77 2.78
C SER A 80 14.18 -14.83 2.47
N ASP A 81 14.52 -14.66 1.20
CA ASP A 81 15.68 -13.86 0.76
C ASP A 81 15.32 -12.42 0.32
N LYS A 82 14.04 -12.03 0.40
CA LYS A 82 13.63 -10.67 0.04
C LYS A 82 13.87 -9.70 1.20
N PRO A 83 14.36 -8.50 0.92
CA PRO A 83 14.47 -7.46 1.94
C PRO A 83 13.06 -7.10 2.45
N ARG A 84 12.91 -6.98 3.77
CA ARG A 84 11.64 -6.59 4.41
C ARG A 84 11.50 -5.08 4.60
N MET A 85 12.60 -4.35 4.47
CA MET A 85 12.60 -2.90 4.42
C MET A 85 13.57 -2.42 3.35
N THR A 86 13.14 -1.46 2.55
CA THR A 86 13.98 -0.75 1.58
C THR A 86 13.74 0.75 1.72
N ALA A 87 14.80 1.53 1.95
CA ALA A 87 14.73 2.97 1.93
C ALA A 87 15.51 3.51 0.72
N LEU A 88 14.84 4.30 -0.10
CA LEU A 88 15.41 4.93 -1.29
C LEU A 88 15.71 6.40 -0.98
N VAL A 89 16.98 6.78 -0.99
CA VAL A 89 17.44 8.10 -0.63
C VAL A 89 17.61 8.97 -1.87
N TYR A 90 17.02 10.18 -1.84
CA TYR A 90 17.02 11.15 -2.92
C TYR A 90 17.49 12.51 -2.43
N LYS A 91 18.25 13.22 -3.27
CA LYS A 91 18.75 14.55 -2.92
C LYS A 91 17.74 15.68 -3.15
N GLN A 92 16.73 15.44 -3.97
CA GLN A 92 15.77 16.46 -4.37
C GLN A 92 14.35 15.92 -4.42
N ALA A 93 13.38 16.80 -4.20
CA ALA A 93 11.97 16.56 -4.44
C ALA A 93 11.35 17.75 -5.14
N ARG A 94 10.36 17.50 -5.99
CA ARG A 94 9.62 18.56 -6.67
C ARG A 94 8.15 18.24 -6.76
N TYR A 95 7.32 19.25 -6.68
CA TYR A 95 5.91 19.11 -6.99
C TYR A 95 5.69 19.24 -8.51
N VAL A 96 4.90 18.33 -9.04
CA VAL A 96 4.58 18.24 -10.46
C VAL A 96 3.10 17.88 -10.62
N PRO A 97 2.48 18.11 -11.80
CA PRO A 97 1.13 17.61 -12.07
C PRO A 97 1.06 16.10 -11.98
N VAL A 98 -0.12 15.56 -11.64
CA VAL A 98 -0.38 14.10 -11.75
C VAL A 98 -0.21 13.65 -13.19
N TRP A 99 0.14 12.37 -13.37
CA TRP A 99 0.20 11.81 -14.72
C TRP A 99 -1.21 11.74 -15.33
N GLU A 100 -1.37 12.33 -16.49
CA GLU A 100 -2.60 12.15 -17.27
C GLU A 100 -2.71 10.71 -17.79
N GLN A 101 -3.95 10.28 -18.03
CA GLN A 101 -4.17 9.00 -18.69
C GLN A 101 -3.50 9.04 -20.06
N ALA A 102 -2.58 8.12 -20.33
CA ALA A 102 -2.10 7.93 -21.68
C ALA A 102 -3.26 7.43 -22.54
N VAL A 103 -3.42 7.98 -23.73
CA VAL A 103 -4.24 7.36 -24.75
C VAL A 103 -3.51 6.08 -25.13
N ALA A 104 -3.89 4.96 -24.55
CA ALA A 104 -3.30 3.68 -24.89
C ALA A 104 -3.62 3.37 -26.36
N ALA A 105 -2.62 3.02 -27.12
CA ALA A 105 -2.79 2.61 -28.53
C ALA A 105 -3.64 1.33 -28.65
N SER A 106 -3.74 0.55 -27.58
CA SER A 106 -4.55 -0.67 -27.46
C SER A 106 -5.11 -0.84 -26.05
N PRO A 107 -6.24 -1.53 -25.89
CA PRO A 107 -6.76 -1.85 -24.55
C PRO A 107 -5.74 -2.67 -23.75
N ILE A 108 -5.53 -2.29 -22.47
CA ILE A 108 -4.70 -3.09 -21.56
C ILE A 108 -5.45 -4.37 -21.20
N THR A 109 -4.85 -5.50 -21.50
CA THR A 109 -5.37 -6.81 -21.14
C THR A 109 -4.74 -7.26 -19.82
N LEU A 110 -5.59 -7.75 -18.91
CA LEU A 110 -5.16 -8.31 -17.63
C LEU A 110 -5.65 -9.75 -17.53
N ASP A 111 -4.74 -10.70 -17.40
CA ASP A 111 -5.02 -12.09 -17.03
C ASP A 111 -4.80 -12.25 -15.52
N ALA A 112 -5.88 -12.33 -14.74
CA ALA A 112 -5.86 -12.32 -13.29
C ALA A 112 -6.21 -13.69 -12.73
N ARG A 113 -5.32 -14.24 -11.88
CA ARG A 113 -5.50 -15.53 -11.22
C ARG A 113 -5.31 -15.38 -9.70
N PRO A 114 -6.36 -15.59 -8.88
CA PRO A 114 -6.22 -15.71 -7.43
C PRO A 114 -5.25 -16.84 -7.06
N LEU A 115 -4.38 -16.59 -6.08
CA LEU A 115 -3.45 -17.61 -5.58
C LEU A 115 -4.05 -18.43 -4.43
N VAL A 116 -5.28 -18.16 -4.02
CA VAL A 116 -6.06 -18.96 -3.07
C VAL A 116 -7.14 -19.75 -3.82
N GLN A 117 -7.32 -21.02 -3.46
CA GLN A 117 -8.42 -21.82 -4.00
C GLN A 117 -9.75 -21.35 -3.40
N LYS A 118 -10.84 -21.44 -4.21
CA LYS A 118 -12.17 -21.00 -3.76
C LYS A 118 -12.65 -21.72 -2.50
N SER A 119 -12.40 -23.03 -2.37
CA SER A 119 -12.73 -23.80 -1.17
C SER A 119 -12.03 -23.25 0.06
N GLN A 120 -10.72 -23.04 -0.03
CA GLN A 120 -9.92 -22.47 1.06
C GLN A 120 -10.36 -21.08 1.44
N TYR A 121 -10.68 -20.23 0.44
CA TYR A 121 -11.25 -18.91 0.71
C TYR A 121 -12.54 -18.99 1.54
N LEU A 122 -13.47 -19.87 1.15
CA LEU A 122 -14.75 -20.04 1.86
C LEU A 122 -14.55 -20.58 3.27
N GLU A 123 -13.69 -21.57 3.46
CA GLU A 123 -13.33 -22.10 4.78
C GLU A 123 -12.74 -21.01 5.70
N ASN A 124 -11.84 -20.18 5.19
CA ASN A 124 -11.25 -19.07 5.94
C ASN A 124 -12.30 -18.02 6.32
N ILE A 125 -13.23 -17.68 5.41
CA ILE A 125 -14.32 -16.75 5.70
C ILE A 125 -15.26 -17.32 6.79
N ASP A 126 -15.59 -18.61 6.74
CA ASP A 126 -16.41 -19.24 7.77
C ASP A 126 -15.71 -19.26 9.13
N ALA A 127 -14.39 -19.49 9.16
CA ALA A 127 -13.59 -19.40 10.38
C ALA A 127 -13.58 -17.98 10.95
N VAL A 128 -13.43 -16.96 10.09
CA VAL A 128 -13.50 -15.53 10.49
C VAL A 128 -14.87 -15.21 11.08
N ARG A 129 -15.96 -15.61 10.43
CA ARG A 129 -17.34 -15.39 10.92
C ARG A 129 -17.58 -16.07 12.25
N ALA A 130 -17.10 -17.31 12.42
CA ALA A 130 -17.19 -18.02 13.70
C ALA A 130 -16.43 -17.32 14.82
N GLY A 131 -15.21 -16.79 14.53
CA GLY A 131 -14.43 -16.02 15.49
C GLY A 131 -15.12 -14.71 15.92
N ILE A 132 -15.70 -13.98 14.97
CA ILE A 132 -16.54 -12.80 15.26
C ILE A 132 -17.73 -13.21 16.14
N GLY A 133 -18.41 -14.31 15.83
CA GLY A 133 -19.53 -14.80 16.63
C GLY A 133 -19.18 -15.21 18.06
N ARG A 134 -17.93 -15.63 18.32
CA ARG A 134 -17.43 -15.90 19.68
C ARG A 134 -16.92 -14.65 20.41
N GLY A 135 -16.76 -13.52 19.70
CA GLY A 135 -16.18 -12.31 20.27
C GLY A 135 -14.63 -12.32 20.34
N ASP A 136 -13.95 -13.21 19.60
CA ASP A 136 -12.49 -13.25 19.56
C ASP A 136 -11.92 -11.96 18.93
N PHE A 137 -12.65 -11.39 17.99
CA PHE A 137 -12.40 -10.11 17.31
C PHE A 137 -13.71 -9.59 16.72
N TYR A 138 -13.78 -8.28 16.40
CA TYR A 138 -15.00 -7.69 15.84
C TYR A 138 -14.91 -7.45 14.33
N GLN A 139 -13.70 -7.36 13.79
CA GLN A 139 -13.45 -7.13 12.37
C GLN A 139 -12.12 -7.74 11.95
N ILE A 140 -12.07 -8.30 10.74
CA ILE A 140 -10.84 -8.73 10.07
C ILE A 140 -10.86 -8.26 8.61
N ASN A 141 -9.73 -7.76 8.13
CA ASN A 141 -9.47 -7.56 6.71
C ASN A 141 -8.80 -8.82 6.15
N TYR A 142 -9.59 -9.69 5.51
CA TYR A 142 -9.05 -10.88 4.90
C TYR A 142 -8.49 -10.54 3.51
N THR A 143 -7.20 -10.75 3.32
CA THR A 143 -6.48 -10.48 2.08
C THR A 143 -5.87 -11.75 1.49
N PHE A 144 -5.71 -11.76 0.17
CA PHE A 144 -5.01 -12.82 -0.55
C PHE A 144 -4.39 -12.25 -1.84
N PRO A 145 -3.27 -12.82 -2.31
CA PRO A 145 -2.61 -12.34 -3.52
C PRO A 145 -3.35 -12.81 -4.77
N ILE A 146 -3.32 -11.93 -5.80
CA ILE A 146 -3.79 -12.21 -7.15
C ILE A 146 -2.61 -12.04 -8.09
N GLN A 147 -2.22 -13.10 -8.80
CA GLN A 147 -1.25 -13.01 -9.86
C GLN A 147 -1.89 -12.40 -11.09
N ILE A 148 -1.29 -11.34 -11.61
CA ILE A 148 -1.77 -10.68 -12.84
C ILE A 148 -0.65 -10.75 -13.88
N ARG A 149 -1.01 -11.15 -15.11
CA ARG A 149 -0.15 -11.06 -16.28
C ARG A 149 -0.66 -9.98 -17.21
N THR A 150 0.24 -9.18 -17.73
CA THR A 150 -0.07 -8.10 -18.67
C THR A 150 1.17 -7.78 -19.49
N ASP A 151 0.96 -7.31 -20.74
CA ASP A 151 2.01 -6.80 -21.62
C ASP A 151 2.18 -5.28 -21.49
N ALA A 152 1.33 -4.63 -20.68
CA ALA A 152 1.42 -3.19 -20.44
C ALA A 152 2.68 -2.83 -19.63
N ALA A 153 3.35 -1.76 -20.03
CA ALA A 153 4.41 -1.20 -19.21
C ALA A 153 3.87 -0.74 -17.84
N PRO A 154 4.63 -0.90 -16.73
CA PRO A 154 4.16 -0.54 -15.39
C PRO A 154 3.63 0.90 -15.28
N CYS A 155 4.27 1.86 -15.94
CA CYS A 155 3.83 3.25 -15.97
C CYS A 155 2.47 3.42 -16.68
N GLU A 156 2.23 2.72 -17.78
CA GLU A 156 0.96 2.75 -18.51
C GLU A 156 -0.16 2.13 -17.67
N LEU A 157 0.13 0.97 -17.03
CA LEU A 157 -0.78 0.30 -16.13
C LEU A 157 -1.15 1.20 -14.95
N TYR A 158 -0.15 1.84 -14.31
CA TYR A 158 -0.40 2.79 -13.22
C TYR A 158 -1.34 3.93 -13.66
N ARG A 159 -1.04 4.59 -14.78
CA ARG A 159 -1.83 5.71 -15.31
C ARG A 159 -3.27 5.32 -15.61
N ALA A 160 -3.46 4.13 -16.21
CA ALA A 160 -4.78 3.61 -16.52
C ALA A 160 -5.61 3.30 -15.26
N LEU A 161 -5.01 2.65 -14.27
CA LEU A 161 -5.67 2.31 -13.00
C LEU A 161 -5.94 3.56 -12.16
N ALA A 162 -4.97 4.46 -12.03
CA ALA A 162 -5.10 5.71 -11.29
C ALA A 162 -6.17 6.65 -11.86
N ALA A 163 -6.39 6.63 -13.16
CA ALA A 163 -7.47 7.40 -13.80
C ALA A 163 -8.86 6.84 -13.46
N ARG A 164 -8.99 5.51 -13.30
CA ARG A 164 -10.24 4.85 -12.94
C ARG A 164 -10.55 4.93 -11.44
N HIS A 165 -9.52 4.90 -10.63
CA HIS A 165 -9.60 4.88 -9.16
C HIS A 165 -8.72 6.00 -8.58
N PRO A 166 -9.13 7.27 -8.73
CA PRO A 166 -8.35 8.38 -8.20
C PRO A 166 -8.28 8.30 -6.67
N SER A 167 -7.07 8.28 -6.13
CA SER A 167 -6.82 8.27 -4.70
C SER A 167 -5.95 9.46 -4.29
N ALA A 168 -5.99 9.82 -3.01
CA ALA A 168 -5.14 10.86 -2.43
C ALA A 168 -3.72 10.34 -2.10
N HIS A 169 -3.53 9.02 -2.06
CA HIS A 169 -2.29 8.38 -1.60
C HIS A 169 -1.79 7.35 -2.61
N GLY A 170 -1.75 7.73 -3.90
CA GLY A 170 -1.17 6.91 -4.96
C GLY A 170 0.36 6.97 -4.91
N ALA A 171 1.02 5.86 -5.30
CA ALA A 171 2.47 5.86 -5.48
C ALA A 171 2.92 4.97 -6.65
N TYR A 172 3.92 5.45 -7.37
CA TYR A 172 4.66 4.71 -8.39
C TYR A 172 6.14 4.73 -8.02
N ILE A 173 6.71 3.57 -7.74
CA ILE A 173 8.07 3.46 -7.21
C ILE A 173 8.85 2.38 -7.95
N GLU A 174 10.00 2.73 -8.49
CA GLU A 174 11.01 1.80 -9.03
C GLU A 174 12.14 1.67 -8.01
N ASP A 175 12.30 0.49 -7.41
CA ASP A 175 13.37 0.23 -6.44
C ASP A 175 14.63 -0.42 -7.05
N GLY A 176 14.63 -0.64 -8.36
CA GLY A 176 15.72 -1.27 -9.10
C GLY A 176 15.56 -2.78 -9.27
N GLN A 177 14.68 -3.43 -8.51
CA GLN A 177 14.35 -4.85 -8.64
C GLN A 177 12.90 -5.04 -9.11
N ARG A 178 12.00 -4.20 -8.63
CA ARG A 178 10.56 -4.25 -8.90
C ARG A 178 10.00 -2.85 -9.14
N THR A 179 8.80 -2.78 -9.69
CA THR A 179 8.01 -1.56 -9.77
C THR A 179 6.76 -1.72 -8.92
N ILE A 180 6.56 -0.83 -7.98
CA ILE A 180 5.43 -0.83 -7.06
C ILE A 180 4.41 0.20 -7.53
N LEU A 181 3.17 -0.25 -7.66
CA LEU A 181 2.00 0.55 -8.03
C LEU A 181 1.04 0.51 -6.85
N SER A 182 0.93 1.61 -6.11
CA SER A 182 0.07 1.69 -4.93
C SER A 182 -1.10 2.64 -5.16
N PHE A 183 -2.30 2.25 -4.72
CA PHE A 183 -3.54 3.00 -4.86
C PHE A 183 -4.27 3.08 -3.52
N SER A 184 -3.57 3.55 -2.47
CA SER A 184 -4.14 3.62 -1.13
C SER A 184 -5.23 4.69 -1.04
N PRO A 185 -6.43 4.35 -0.53
CA PRO A 185 -7.49 5.33 -0.28
C PRO A 185 -7.31 6.05 1.06
N GLU A 186 -6.47 5.53 1.95
CA GLU A 186 -6.43 5.91 3.36
C GLU A 186 -5.06 6.47 3.77
N LEU A 187 -5.08 7.53 4.58
CA LEU A 187 -3.89 8.10 5.20
C LEU A 187 -3.60 7.36 6.51
N PHE A 188 -2.48 6.63 6.56
CA PHE A 188 -2.01 6.05 7.81
C PHE A 188 -1.63 7.15 8.81
N MET A 189 -0.65 7.97 8.47
CA MET A 189 -0.30 9.17 9.23
C MET A 189 0.44 10.19 8.36
N SER A 190 0.34 11.46 8.72
CA SER A 190 1.21 12.52 8.20
C SER A 190 1.69 13.40 9.33
N ARG A 191 2.90 13.96 9.20
CA ARG A 191 3.47 14.91 10.15
C ARG A 191 3.88 16.19 9.42
N SER A 192 3.46 17.32 9.95
CA SER A 192 3.91 18.65 9.50
C SER A 192 4.33 19.45 10.72
N GLY A 193 5.63 19.70 10.85
CA GLY A 193 6.20 20.31 12.05
C GLY A 193 5.92 19.48 13.30
N SER A 194 5.19 20.05 14.26
CA SER A 194 4.73 19.37 15.50
C SER A 194 3.36 18.70 15.38
N THR A 195 2.66 18.88 14.26
CA THR A 195 1.30 18.34 14.07
C THR A 195 1.36 16.96 13.43
N LEU A 196 0.77 15.96 14.07
CA LEU A 196 0.52 14.63 13.56
C LEU A 196 -0.95 14.52 13.14
N THR A 197 -1.21 14.06 11.91
CA THR A 197 -2.56 13.82 11.39
C THR A 197 -2.73 12.34 11.09
N VAL A 198 -3.82 11.74 11.60
CA VAL A 198 -4.27 10.39 11.31
C VAL A 198 -5.72 10.48 10.83
N ARG A 199 -6.08 9.76 9.77
CA ARG A 199 -7.45 9.77 9.21
C ARG A 199 -7.95 8.35 9.00
N PRO A 200 -8.32 7.64 10.09
CA PRO A 200 -8.85 6.29 9.96
C PRO A 200 -10.23 6.32 9.29
N MET A 201 -10.47 5.41 8.35
CA MET A 201 -11.79 5.22 7.74
C MET A 201 -12.54 4.12 8.48
N LYS A 202 -13.79 4.39 8.84
CA LYS A 202 -14.72 3.44 9.45
C LYS A 202 -16.08 3.59 8.81
N GLY A 203 -16.82 2.48 8.73
CA GLY A 203 -18.12 2.44 8.08
C GLY A 203 -18.06 2.66 6.57
N THR A 204 -19.07 2.22 5.87
CA THR A 204 -19.24 2.45 4.43
C THR A 204 -20.73 2.60 4.11
N ALA A 205 -21.04 3.46 3.16
CA ALA A 205 -22.38 3.62 2.65
C ALA A 205 -22.34 3.62 1.10
N PRO A 206 -23.39 3.14 0.43
CA PRO A 206 -23.45 3.17 -1.02
C PRO A 206 -23.54 4.60 -1.54
N ARG A 207 -22.96 4.85 -2.71
CA ARG A 207 -23.15 6.08 -3.48
C ARG A 207 -24.34 5.90 -4.40
N HIS A 208 -25.13 6.95 -4.56
CA HIS A 208 -26.32 6.96 -5.42
C HIS A 208 -26.18 7.99 -6.53
N ALA A 209 -26.74 7.66 -7.72
CA ALA A 209 -26.79 8.61 -8.84
C ALA A 209 -27.79 9.74 -8.57
N ASP A 210 -28.83 9.50 -7.76
CA ASP A 210 -29.76 10.51 -7.28
C ASP A 210 -29.12 11.31 -6.15
N PRO A 211 -28.97 12.65 -6.28
CA PRO A 211 -28.32 13.49 -5.26
C PRO A 211 -29.03 13.48 -3.90
N VAL A 212 -30.35 13.30 -3.87
CA VAL A 212 -31.14 13.27 -2.61
C VAL A 212 -30.84 11.98 -1.86
N LEU A 213 -30.86 10.85 -2.54
CA LEU A 213 -30.52 9.54 -1.94
C LEU A 213 -29.06 9.48 -1.52
N ASP A 214 -28.13 10.06 -2.32
CA ASP A 214 -26.71 10.12 -1.97
C ASP A 214 -26.48 10.94 -0.70
N GLN A 215 -27.17 12.07 -0.56
CA GLN A 215 -27.11 12.89 0.65
C GLN A 215 -27.71 12.18 1.88
N GLN A 216 -28.84 11.48 1.71
CA GLN A 216 -29.44 10.69 2.77
C GLN A 216 -28.47 9.59 3.26
N SER A 217 -27.88 8.82 2.33
CA SER A 217 -26.89 7.79 2.63
C SER A 217 -25.68 8.35 3.38
N ALA A 218 -25.20 9.55 3.03
CA ALA A 218 -24.12 10.23 3.72
C ALA A 218 -24.51 10.67 5.15
N GLN A 219 -25.74 11.17 5.34
CA GLN A 219 -26.26 11.55 6.66
C GLN A 219 -26.44 10.32 7.57
N GLU A 220 -26.97 9.22 7.04
CA GLU A 220 -27.09 7.97 7.78
C GLU A 220 -25.74 7.44 8.25
N LEU A 221 -24.71 7.51 7.38
CA LEU A 221 -23.35 7.12 7.75
C LEU A 221 -22.74 8.02 8.84
N LEU A 222 -23.00 9.33 8.80
CA LEU A 222 -22.53 10.27 9.82
C LEU A 222 -23.17 10.04 11.20
N HIS A 223 -24.37 9.46 11.24
CA HIS A 223 -25.12 9.22 12.47
C HIS A 223 -25.12 7.73 12.86
N SER A 224 -24.42 6.87 12.12
CA SER A 224 -24.27 5.45 12.51
C SER A 224 -23.35 5.35 13.73
N GLU A 225 -23.86 4.71 14.80
CA GLU A 225 -23.09 4.36 15.99
C GLU A 225 -22.18 3.14 15.75
#